data_8b8c02bc040183f861fccc77944f1f0b
#
_entry.id   8b8c02bc040183f861fccc77944f1f0b
#
_cell.length_a   1.000
_cell.length_b   1.000
_cell.length_c   1.000
_cell.angle_alpha   90.00
_cell.angle_beta   90.00
_cell.angle_gamma   90.00
#
_symmetry.space_group_name_H-M   'P 1'
#
loop_
_entity.id
_entity.type
_entity.pdbx_description
1 polymer ?
#
loop_
_entity_poly.entity_id
_entity_poly.type
_entity_poly.pdbx_seq_one_letter_code
_entity_poly.pdbx_strand_id
1 'polypeptide(L)'
;MDTNTALIVLISILPGILVAVIAYVLIEKFLNNENLRRKIEIQKISTDHITPQRLSAYERMALFLERIKPTALIRRISAQSTAKNYEVLLIQAIQSEWEHNLSQQIYVSPETWKIIYSAKNATQNFIRECAVELGEDASAQELQEFIVKKSTEESSPSDGALLKIQVDIQGGNF
;
A
#
# COMPACT_ATOMS: atom_id res chain seq x y z
N MET A 1 -7.14 51.70 59.73
CA MET A 1 -7.50 51.78 58.33
C MET A 1 -9.01 51.72 58.32
N ASP A 2 -9.67 52.80 57.93
CA ASP A 2 -11.12 52.89 58.03
C ASP A 2 -11.77 51.93 57.06
N THR A 3 -12.81 51.23 57.50
CA THR A 3 -13.55 50.26 56.72
C THR A 3 -14.00 50.81 55.36
N ASN A 4 -14.30 52.08 55.26
CA ASN A 4 -14.64 52.78 54.01
C ASN A 4 -13.46 52.84 52.99
N THR A 5 -12.24 53.10 53.49
CA THR A 5 -11.04 53.18 52.63
C THR A 5 -10.66 51.80 52.04
N ALA A 6 -10.80 50.75 52.85
CA ALA A 6 -10.58 49.34 52.35
C ALA A 6 -11.60 48.95 51.30
N LEU A 7 -12.85 49.36 51.45
CA LEU A 7 -13.93 49.08 50.54
C LEU A 7 -13.74 49.78 49.18
N ILE A 8 -13.29 51.04 49.18
CA ILE A 8 -13.00 51.79 47.95
C ILE A 8 -11.82 51.18 47.18
N VAL A 9 -10.76 50.72 47.87
CA VAL A 9 -9.61 50.04 47.25
C VAL A 9 -10.04 48.74 46.67
N LEU A 10 -10.86 47.94 47.34
CA LEU A 10 -11.37 46.69 46.87
C LEU A 10 -12.19 46.83 45.54
N ILE A 11 -13.10 47.84 45.54
CA ILE A 11 -13.94 48.11 44.35
C ILE A 11 -13.11 48.63 43.17
N SER A 12 -12.03 49.32 43.37
CA SER A 12 -11.17 49.82 42.29
C SER A 12 -10.24 48.76 41.71
N ILE A 13 -9.90 47.67 42.43
CA ILE A 13 -9.07 46.60 41.98
C ILE A 13 -9.89 45.53 41.23
N LEU A 14 -11.17 45.35 41.57
CA LEU A 14 -12.05 44.31 41.04
C LEU A 14 -12.17 44.29 39.50
N PRO A 15 -12.34 45.45 38.81
CA PRO A 15 -12.36 45.49 37.35
C PRO A 15 -11.04 45.05 36.73
N GLY A 16 -9.90 45.40 37.36
CA GLY A 16 -8.58 45.00 36.88
C GLY A 16 -8.37 43.47 36.92
N ILE A 17 -8.80 42.86 38.02
CA ILE A 17 -8.75 41.39 38.16
C ILE A 17 -9.67 40.72 37.14
N LEU A 18 -10.88 41.24 36.91
CA LEU A 18 -11.82 40.69 35.92
C LEU A 18 -11.23 40.71 34.51
N VAL A 19 -10.63 41.84 34.12
CA VAL A 19 -9.98 41.94 32.79
C VAL A 19 -8.80 40.98 32.67
N ALA A 20 -7.98 40.86 33.75
CA ALA A 20 -6.85 39.91 33.74
C ALA A 20 -7.30 38.45 33.58
N VAL A 21 -8.38 38.06 34.26
CA VAL A 21 -8.94 36.69 34.13
C VAL A 21 -9.49 36.45 32.73
N ILE A 22 -10.23 37.41 32.17
CA ILE A 22 -10.75 37.28 30.79
C ILE A 22 -9.60 37.19 29.79
N ALA A 23 -8.58 38.04 29.92
CA ALA A 23 -7.42 38.03 29.06
C ALA A 23 -6.68 36.68 29.15
N TYR A 24 -6.49 36.16 30.36
CA TYR A 24 -5.87 34.85 30.57
C TYR A 24 -6.64 33.72 29.86
N VAL A 25 -7.96 33.64 30.03
CA VAL A 25 -8.82 32.64 29.40
C VAL A 25 -8.80 32.75 27.87
N LEU A 26 -8.80 33.98 27.35
CA LEU A 26 -8.73 34.20 25.89
C LEU A 26 -7.39 33.77 25.31
N ILE A 27 -6.28 34.11 25.98
CA ILE A 27 -4.93 33.73 25.58
C ILE A 27 -4.77 32.20 25.62
N GLU A 28 -5.23 31.56 26.69
CA GLU A 28 -5.18 30.11 26.82
C GLU A 28 -5.97 29.41 25.69
N LYS A 29 -7.20 29.85 25.41
CA LYS A 29 -8.01 29.34 24.31
C LYS A 29 -7.35 29.58 22.95
N PHE A 30 -6.75 30.76 22.76
CA PHE A 30 -6.05 31.08 21.51
C PHE A 30 -4.84 30.16 21.28
N LEU A 31 -4.00 29.99 22.29
CA LEU A 31 -2.81 29.11 22.21
C LEU A 31 -3.19 27.65 21.98
N ASN A 32 -4.23 27.17 22.65
CA ASN A 32 -4.72 25.79 22.45
C ASN A 32 -5.27 25.59 21.05
N ASN A 33 -5.99 26.55 20.51
CA ASN A 33 -6.53 26.49 19.14
C ASN A 33 -5.42 26.57 18.09
N GLU A 34 -4.40 27.39 18.30
CA GLU A 34 -3.23 27.50 17.43
C GLU A 34 -2.41 26.21 17.42
N ASN A 35 -2.19 25.58 18.58
CA ASN A 35 -1.52 24.28 18.68
C ASN A 35 -2.28 23.17 17.97
N LEU A 36 -3.62 23.17 18.04
CA LEU A 36 -4.44 22.21 17.31
C LEU A 36 -4.36 22.42 15.79
N ARG A 37 -4.42 23.67 15.33
CA ARG A 37 -4.25 24.02 13.91
C ARG A 37 -2.90 23.58 13.37
N ARG A 38 -1.82 23.84 14.08
CA ARG A 38 -0.46 23.42 13.70
C ARG A 38 -0.34 21.88 13.60
N LYS A 39 -0.93 21.15 14.54
CA LYS A 39 -0.95 19.67 14.48
C LYS A 39 -1.67 19.16 13.24
N ILE A 40 -2.85 19.72 12.93
CA ILE A 40 -3.63 19.34 11.74
C ILE A 40 -2.86 19.69 10.45
N GLU A 41 -2.21 20.85 10.42
CA GLU A 41 -1.44 21.31 9.25
C GLU A 41 -0.22 20.42 9.00
N ILE A 42 0.53 20.05 10.04
CA ILE A 42 1.67 19.11 9.95
C ILE A 42 1.18 17.72 9.50
N GLN A 43 0.07 17.22 10.04
CA GLN A 43 -0.52 15.96 9.61
C GLN A 43 -0.94 16.01 8.13
N LYS A 44 -1.58 17.10 7.70
CA LYS A 44 -2.03 17.30 6.32
C LYS A 44 -0.86 17.32 5.35
N ILE A 45 0.20 18.10 5.64
CA ILE A 45 1.41 18.16 4.83
C ILE A 45 2.08 16.77 4.73
N SER A 46 2.17 16.04 5.84
CA SER A 46 2.73 14.68 5.86
C SER A 46 1.91 13.71 5.00
N THR A 47 0.58 13.78 5.09
CA THR A 47 -0.33 12.94 4.31
C THR A 47 -0.26 13.29 2.81
N ASP A 48 -0.25 14.56 2.46
CA ASP A 48 -0.21 15.04 1.07
C ASP A 48 1.07 14.60 0.34
N HIS A 49 2.19 14.40 1.05
CA HIS A 49 3.45 13.94 0.45
C HIS A 49 3.57 12.41 0.37
N ILE A 50 3.02 11.68 1.33
CA ILE A 50 3.14 10.21 1.39
C ILE A 50 2.08 9.52 0.53
N THR A 51 0.87 10.07 0.46
CA THR A 51 -0.26 9.47 -0.27
C THR A 51 0.03 9.22 -1.76
N PRO A 52 0.60 10.18 -2.54
CA PRO A 52 0.91 9.94 -3.95
C PRO A 52 1.97 8.84 -4.15
N GLN A 53 2.97 8.75 -3.27
CA GLN A 53 3.99 7.71 -3.33
C GLN A 53 3.42 6.33 -3.01
N ARG A 54 2.52 6.26 -2.04
CA ARG A 54 1.80 5.02 -1.72
C ARG A 54 0.93 4.58 -2.88
N LEU A 55 0.14 5.48 -3.46
CA LEU A 55 -0.69 5.18 -4.63
C LEU A 55 0.17 4.63 -5.78
N SER A 56 1.28 5.30 -6.10
CA SER A 56 2.22 4.84 -7.12
C SER A 56 2.79 3.45 -6.82
N ALA A 57 3.04 3.12 -5.54
CA ALA A 57 3.49 1.78 -5.16
C ALA A 57 2.40 0.72 -5.40
N TYR A 58 1.14 1.00 -5.05
CA TYR A 58 0.02 0.11 -5.33
C TYR A 58 -0.20 -0.08 -6.83
N GLU A 59 -0.10 0.98 -7.64
CA GLU A 59 -0.15 0.89 -9.11
C GLU A 59 0.96 -0.01 -9.67
N ARG A 60 2.19 0.13 -9.17
CA ARG A 60 3.32 -0.73 -9.55
C ARG A 60 3.09 -2.17 -9.18
N MET A 61 2.52 -2.44 -8.00
CA MET A 61 2.20 -3.80 -7.57
C MET A 61 1.04 -4.40 -8.36
N ALA A 62 0.05 -3.61 -8.75
CA ALA A 62 -1.00 -4.06 -9.66
C ALA A 62 -0.42 -4.43 -11.03
N LEU A 63 0.46 -3.59 -11.58
CA LEU A 63 1.16 -3.86 -12.83
C LEU A 63 2.04 -5.14 -12.73
N PHE A 64 2.76 -5.31 -11.62
CA PHE A 64 3.52 -6.53 -11.34
C PHE A 64 2.63 -7.77 -11.41
N LEU A 65 1.49 -7.76 -10.70
CA LEU A 65 0.55 -8.89 -10.67
C LEU A 65 -0.03 -9.21 -12.06
N GLU A 66 -0.34 -8.19 -12.86
CA GLU A 66 -0.78 -8.38 -14.25
C GLU A 66 0.33 -8.98 -15.14
N ARG A 67 1.57 -8.54 -14.94
CA ARG A 67 2.72 -9.01 -15.73
C ARG A 67 3.15 -10.43 -15.41
N ILE A 68 2.91 -10.90 -14.18
CA ILE A 68 3.23 -12.30 -13.80
C ILE A 68 2.10 -13.28 -14.09
N LYS A 69 0.92 -12.85 -14.54
CA LYS A 69 -0.12 -13.79 -14.98
C LYS A 69 0.46 -14.79 -15.98
N PRO A 70 0.16 -16.09 -15.85
CA PRO A 70 0.72 -17.11 -16.76
C PRO A 70 0.51 -16.75 -18.24
N THR A 71 -0.69 -16.30 -18.60
CA THR A 71 -1.03 -15.87 -19.96
C THR A 71 -0.26 -14.63 -20.44
N ALA A 72 0.13 -13.72 -19.54
CA ALA A 72 0.95 -12.56 -19.87
C ALA A 72 2.42 -12.93 -20.04
N LEU A 73 2.93 -13.86 -19.24
CA LEU A 73 4.30 -14.37 -19.32
C LEU A 73 4.56 -15.08 -20.64
N ILE A 74 3.71 -16.02 -21.01
CA ILE A 74 3.87 -16.83 -22.25
C ILE A 74 3.79 -15.99 -23.53
N ARG A 75 3.11 -14.84 -23.50
CA ARG A 75 3.10 -13.89 -24.63
C ARG A 75 4.41 -13.13 -24.80
N ARG A 76 5.18 -12.96 -23.73
CA ARG A 76 6.42 -12.18 -23.71
C ARG A 76 7.67 -13.05 -23.86
N ILE A 77 7.57 -14.30 -23.44
CA ILE A 77 8.70 -15.23 -23.39
C ILE A 77 8.46 -16.33 -24.40
N SER A 78 9.30 -16.38 -25.43
CA SER A 78 9.18 -17.36 -26.52
C SER A 78 9.44 -18.78 -26.00
N ALA A 79 8.57 -19.71 -26.38
CA ALA A 79 8.74 -21.12 -26.11
C ALA A 79 9.86 -21.71 -26.99
N GLN A 80 11.03 -21.89 -26.41
CA GLN A 80 12.21 -22.47 -27.08
C GLN A 80 12.77 -23.60 -26.22
N SER A 81 13.34 -24.62 -26.91
CA SER A 81 13.96 -25.75 -26.24
C SER A 81 12.95 -26.72 -25.57
N THR A 82 13.27 -27.23 -24.39
CA THR A 82 12.46 -28.18 -23.61
C THR A 82 11.50 -27.48 -22.67
N ALA A 83 10.44 -28.18 -22.25
CA ALA A 83 9.52 -27.68 -21.22
C ALA A 83 10.25 -27.27 -19.94
N LYS A 84 11.26 -28.03 -19.53
CA LYS A 84 12.08 -27.75 -18.33
C LYS A 84 12.83 -26.43 -18.44
N ASN A 85 13.48 -26.17 -19.57
CA ASN A 85 14.18 -24.89 -19.78
C ASN A 85 13.20 -23.73 -19.84
N TYR A 86 12.04 -23.92 -20.46
CA TYR A 86 11.02 -22.89 -20.55
C TYR A 86 10.39 -22.57 -19.18
N GLU A 87 10.11 -23.59 -18.35
CA GLU A 87 9.71 -23.42 -16.94
C GLU A 87 10.69 -22.51 -16.20
N VAL A 88 11.99 -22.80 -16.29
CA VAL A 88 13.03 -22.02 -15.61
C VAL A 88 13.01 -20.56 -16.08
N LEU A 89 12.87 -20.30 -17.37
CA LEU A 89 12.79 -18.94 -17.92
C LEU A 89 11.56 -18.18 -17.41
N LEU A 90 10.40 -18.83 -17.35
CA LEU A 90 9.18 -18.23 -16.82
C LEU A 90 9.32 -17.88 -15.34
N ILE A 91 9.89 -18.78 -14.54
CA ILE A 91 10.13 -18.54 -13.10
C ILE A 91 11.15 -17.45 -12.88
N GLN A 92 12.24 -17.40 -13.65
CA GLN A 92 13.23 -16.33 -13.58
C GLN A 92 12.63 -14.98 -13.95
N ALA A 93 11.75 -14.91 -14.93
CA ALA A 93 11.06 -13.69 -15.31
C ALA A 93 10.17 -13.16 -14.16
N ILE A 94 9.42 -14.04 -13.48
CA ILE A 94 8.65 -13.67 -12.29
C ILE A 94 9.57 -13.15 -11.19
N GLN A 95 10.69 -13.81 -10.95
CA GLN A 95 11.63 -13.43 -9.90
C GLN A 95 12.27 -12.07 -10.21
N SER A 96 12.69 -11.84 -11.44
CA SER A 96 13.26 -10.55 -11.87
C SER A 96 12.26 -9.39 -11.72
N GLU A 97 10.99 -9.59 -12.12
CA GLU A 97 9.93 -8.59 -11.92
C GLU A 97 9.69 -8.31 -10.42
N TRP A 98 9.73 -9.34 -9.58
CA TRP A 98 9.62 -9.20 -8.14
C TRP A 98 10.75 -8.36 -7.55
N GLU A 99 12.01 -8.70 -7.87
CA GLU A 99 13.19 -8.01 -7.37
C GLU A 99 13.20 -6.53 -7.77
N HIS A 100 12.75 -6.23 -8.99
CA HIS A 100 12.62 -4.86 -9.46
C HIS A 100 11.60 -4.03 -8.64
N ASN A 101 10.63 -4.68 -8.01
CA ASN A 101 9.57 -4.04 -7.23
C ASN A 101 9.76 -4.14 -5.71
N LEU A 102 10.83 -4.76 -5.19
CA LEU A 102 11.04 -4.98 -3.75
C LEU A 102 10.99 -3.69 -2.91
N SER A 103 11.46 -2.56 -3.44
CA SER A 103 11.44 -1.28 -2.74
C SER A 103 10.02 -0.78 -2.44
N GLN A 104 9.01 -1.26 -3.15
CA GLN A 104 7.62 -0.84 -2.94
C GLN A 104 7.04 -1.35 -1.61
N GLN A 105 7.66 -2.35 -0.99
CA GLN A 105 7.22 -2.90 0.31
C GLN A 105 7.13 -1.85 1.42
N ILE A 106 7.89 -0.76 1.35
CA ILE A 106 7.87 0.30 2.37
C ILE A 106 6.61 1.18 2.29
N TYR A 107 5.93 1.17 1.16
CA TYR A 107 4.72 1.97 0.91
C TYR A 107 3.43 1.16 0.92
N VAL A 108 3.51 -0.15 0.71
CA VAL A 108 2.36 -1.07 0.71
C VAL A 108 2.12 -1.60 2.12
N SER A 109 0.85 -1.81 2.49
CA SER A 109 0.52 -2.37 3.80
C SER A 109 1.13 -3.77 3.98
N PRO A 110 1.58 -4.15 5.19
CA PRO A 110 2.17 -5.48 5.43
C PRO A 110 1.23 -6.63 5.06
N GLU A 111 -0.07 -6.45 5.26
CA GLU A 111 -1.09 -7.44 4.90
C GLU A 111 -1.17 -7.62 3.39
N THR A 112 -1.31 -6.53 2.64
CA THR A 112 -1.38 -6.56 1.17
C THR A 112 -0.09 -7.06 0.56
N TRP A 113 1.07 -6.66 1.10
CA TRP A 113 2.37 -7.19 0.68
C TRP A 113 2.46 -8.71 0.81
N LYS A 114 1.98 -9.27 1.92
CA LYS A 114 1.93 -10.73 2.14
C LYS A 114 1.05 -11.43 1.12
N ILE A 115 -0.10 -10.84 0.77
CA ILE A 115 -1.01 -11.40 -0.24
C ILE A 115 -0.37 -11.37 -1.63
N ILE A 116 0.30 -10.28 -2.01
CA ILE A 116 1.04 -10.16 -3.27
C ILE A 116 2.17 -11.20 -3.35
N TYR A 117 2.93 -11.36 -2.26
CA TYR A 117 3.99 -12.36 -2.18
C TYR A 117 3.43 -13.79 -2.32
N SER A 118 2.29 -14.08 -1.70
CA SER A 118 1.61 -15.36 -1.84
C SER A 118 1.14 -15.62 -3.27
N ALA A 119 0.58 -14.62 -3.94
CA ALA A 119 0.18 -14.70 -5.34
C ALA A 119 1.36 -14.97 -6.28
N LYS A 120 2.50 -14.30 -6.06
CA LYS A 120 3.76 -14.59 -6.78
C LYS A 120 4.16 -16.07 -6.65
N ASN A 121 4.20 -16.58 -5.41
CA ASN A 121 4.59 -17.97 -5.16
C ASN A 121 3.58 -18.96 -5.76
N ALA A 122 2.29 -18.68 -5.67
CA ALA A 122 1.25 -19.49 -6.27
C ALA A 122 1.39 -19.55 -7.80
N THR A 123 1.71 -18.42 -8.45
CA THR A 123 1.97 -18.39 -9.89
C THR A 123 3.20 -19.23 -10.29
N GLN A 124 4.27 -19.15 -9.50
CA GLN A 124 5.45 -19.99 -9.75
C GLN A 124 5.14 -21.47 -9.57
N ASN A 125 4.35 -21.84 -8.56
CA ASN A 125 3.94 -23.22 -8.32
C ASN A 125 3.03 -23.73 -9.45
N PHE A 126 2.06 -22.93 -9.89
CA PHE A 126 1.21 -23.26 -11.04
C PHE A 126 2.02 -23.62 -12.28
N ILE A 127 3.06 -22.84 -12.61
CA ILE A 127 3.92 -23.12 -13.75
C ILE A 127 4.71 -24.43 -13.56
N ARG A 128 5.23 -24.68 -12.34
CA ARG A 128 5.93 -25.93 -12.02
C ARG A 128 5.02 -27.14 -12.14
N GLU A 129 3.80 -27.05 -11.61
CA GLU A 129 2.79 -28.11 -11.70
C GLU A 129 2.46 -28.44 -13.15
N CYS A 130 2.27 -27.41 -14.00
CA CYS A 130 2.07 -27.63 -15.44
C CYS A 130 3.25 -28.39 -16.10
N ALA A 131 4.47 -28.03 -15.74
CA ALA A 131 5.65 -28.71 -16.29
C ALA A 131 5.79 -30.17 -15.79
N VAL A 132 5.47 -30.41 -14.52
CA VAL A 132 5.50 -31.78 -13.93
C VAL A 132 4.41 -32.68 -14.56
N GLU A 133 3.20 -32.14 -14.77
CA GLU A 133 2.09 -32.90 -15.36
C GLU A 133 2.39 -33.35 -16.82
N LEU A 134 3.15 -32.55 -17.58
CA LEU A 134 3.55 -32.89 -18.95
C LEU A 134 4.69 -33.89 -19.04
N GLY A 135 5.55 -33.94 -18.03
CA GLY A 135 6.73 -34.83 -18.01
C GLY A 135 8.00 -34.20 -18.62
N GLU A 136 9.13 -34.95 -18.48
CA GLU A 136 10.46 -34.41 -18.81
C GLU A 136 10.73 -34.27 -20.28
N ASP A 137 10.09 -35.11 -21.12
CA ASP A 137 10.31 -35.17 -22.57
C ASP A 137 9.50 -34.13 -23.36
N ALA A 138 8.64 -33.35 -22.69
CA ALA A 138 7.79 -32.36 -23.32
C ALA A 138 8.59 -31.18 -23.90
N SER A 139 8.10 -30.65 -25.00
CA SER A 139 8.63 -29.41 -25.61
C SER A 139 8.13 -28.16 -24.90
N ALA A 140 8.83 -27.03 -25.10
CA ALA A 140 8.41 -25.74 -24.59
C ALA A 140 7.04 -25.31 -25.16
N GLN A 141 6.72 -25.67 -26.41
CA GLN A 141 5.43 -25.37 -27.04
C GLN A 141 4.28 -26.11 -26.35
N GLU A 142 4.48 -27.40 -26.05
CA GLU A 142 3.47 -28.19 -25.33
C GLU A 142 3.21 -27.60 -23.94
N LEU A 143 4.25 -27.16 -23.23
CA LEU A 143 4.08 -26.47 -21.93
C LEU A 143 3.33 -25.15 -22.09
N GLN A 144 3.61 -24.36 -23.11
CA GLN A 144 2.92 -23.13 -23.40
C GLN A 144 1.42 -23.36 -23.64
N GLU A 145 1.07 -24.33 -24.48
CA GLU A 145 -0.32 -24.67 -24.77
C GLU A 145 -1.05 -25.20 -23.52
N PHE A 146 -0.37 -26.02 -22.73
CA PHE A 146 -0.92 -26.55 -21.49
C PHE A 146 -1.20 -25.46 -20.45
N ILE A 147 -0.28 -24.49 -20.29
CA ILE A 147 -0.47 -23.33 -19.43
C ILE A 147 -1.69 -22.51 -19.89
N VAL A 148 -1.85 -22.28 -21.20
CA VAL A 148 -3.03 -21.59 -21.75
C VAL A 148 -4.30 -22.33 -21.39
N LYS A 149 -4.36 -23.62 -21.66
CA LYS A 149 -5.53 -24.45 -21.37
C LYS A 149 -5.90 -24.40 -19.90
N LYS A 150 -4.95 -24.67 -19.00
CA LYS A 150 -5.18 -24.71 -17.56
C LYS A 150 -5.56 -23.31 -17.00
N SER A 151 -5.00 -22.22 -17.56
CA SER A 151 -5.36 -20.85 -17.20
C SER A 151 -6.78 -20.42 -17.64
N THR A 152 -7.43 -21.16 -18.55
CA THR A 152 -8.84 -20.91 -18.90
C THR A 152 -9.81 -21.67 -18.01
N GLU A 153 -9.35 -22.75 -17.39
CA GLU A 153 -10.14 -23.59 -16.49
C GLU A 153 -10.13 -23.05 -15.05
N GLU A 154 -9.03 -22.39 -14.65
CA GLU A 154 -8.81 -21.88 -13.30
C GLU A 154 -8.60 -20.36 -13.29
N SER A 155 -9.05 -19.70 -12.22
CA SER A 155 -8.74 -18.26 -12.01
C SER A 155 -7.24 -18.06 -11.79
N SER A 156 -6.71 -16.93 -12.28
CA SER A 156 -5.29 -16.63 -12.08
C SER A 156 -4.97 -16.45 -10.59
N PRO A 157 -3.86 -17.02 -10.10
CA PRO A 157 -3.41 -16.80 -8.70
C PRO A 157 -3.24 -15.32 -8.34
N SER A 158 -3.04 -14.45 -9.32
CA SER A 158 -2.89 -13.00 -9.14
C SER A 158 -4.21 -12.26 -8.91
N ASP A 159 -5.37 -12.83 -9.29
CA ASP A 159 -6.64 -12.10 -9.31
C ASP A 159 -7.10 -11.70 -7.89
N GLY A 160 -6.93 -12.58 -6.91
CA GLY A 160 -7.25 -12.28 -5.52
C GLY A 160 -6.40 -11.15 -4.93
N ALA A 161 -5.12 -11.09 -5.31
CA ALA A 161 -4.22 -10.02 -4.88
C ALA A 161 -4.56 -8.68 -5.55
N LEU A 162 -4.97 -8.70 -6.82
CA LEU A 162 -5.45 -7.51 -7.53
C LEU A 162 -6.72 -6.95 -6.88
N LEU A 163 -7.66 -7.82 -6.53
CA LEU A 163 -8.88 -7.41 -5.82
C LEU A 163 -8.55 -6.76 -4.47
N LYS A 164 -7.61 -7.32 -3.71
CA LYS A 164 -7.16 -6.73 -2.44
C LYS A 164 -6.59 -5.33 -2.65
N ILE A 165 -5.76 -5.13 -3.67
CA ILE A 165 -5.22 -3.80 -4.03
C ILE A 165 -6.36 -2.81 -4.32
N GLN A 166 -7.36 -3.21 -5.11
CA GLN A 166 -8.52 -2.36 -5.44
C GLN A 166 -9.31 -1.98 -4.18
N VAL A 167 -9.57 -2.94 -3.30
CA VAL A 167 -10.28 -2.70 -2.03
C VAL A 167 -9.51 -1.73 -1.14
N ASP A 168 -8.19 -1.89 -1.02
CA ASP A 168 -7.36 -0.99 -0.20
C ASP A 168 -7.41 0.44 -0.71
N ILE A 169 -7.26 0.64 -2.03
CA ILE A 169 -7.29 1.98 -2.64
C ILE A 169 -8.67 2.62 -2.49
N GLN A 170 -9.76 1.89 -2.77
CA GLN A 170 -11.12 2.40 -2.68
C GLN A 170 -11.57 2.66 -1.25
N GLY A 171 -11.09 1.85 -0.30
CA GLY A 171 -11.36 1.99 1.13
C GLY A 171 -10.50 3.04 1.84
N GLY A 172 -9.55 3.68 1.15
CA GLY A 172 -8.60 4.62 1.76
C GLY A 172 -7.65 3.98 2.78
N ASN A 173 -7.47 2.67 2.73
CA ASN A 173 -6.65 1.86 3.65
C ASN A 173 -5.23 1.60 3.12
N PHE A 174 -4.72 2.51 2.33
CA PHE A 174 -3.37 2.42 1.74
C PHE A 174 -2.39 3.39 2.36
#